data_03e9c37c34e6b50877bbb00e572dc61d
#
_entry.id   03e9c37c34e6b50877bbb00e572dc61d
#
_cell.length_a   1.000
_cell.length_b   1.000
_cell.length_c   1.000
_cell.angle_alpha   90.00
_cell.angle_beta   90.00
_cell.angle_gamma   90.00
#
_symmetry.space_group_name_H-M   'P 1'
#
loop_
_entity.id
_entity.type
_entity.pdbx_description
1 polymer ?
#
loop_
_entity_poly.entity_id
_entity_poly.type
_entity_poly.pdbx_seq_one_letter_code
_entity_poly.pdbx_strand_id
1 'polypeptide(L)'
;MNYLLLGFIGYLLYDRLNNRLKQLTVRFVRFVPDVANLKLRVVVEVFNPLPVSITVSNFIGVIKNSRSDTLADVFSVEETEVRPGVTNLTLQVSPYLGNLTGNWFRNLSGTFDGATLIYTVNSGMLSYRSQLPIQLAQ
;
A
#
# COMPACT_ATOMS: atom_id res chain seq x y z
N MET A 1 -10.47 -41.59 -1.34
CA MET A 1 -10.33 -40.21 -0.92
C MET A 1 -11.50 -39.36 -1.44
N ASN A 2 -12.07 -38.54 -0.59
CA ASN A 2 -13.23 -37.73 -0.97
C ASN A 2 -12.79 -36.38 -1.52
N TYR A 3 -12.89 -36.19 -2.84
CA TYR A 3 -12.48 -34.91 -3.46
C TYR A 3 -13.33 -33.74 -3.07
N LEU A 4 -14.60 -33.96 -2.70
CA LEU A 4 -15.47 -32.89 -2.20
C LEU A 4 -14.95 -32.34 -0.85
N LEU A 5 -14.45 -33.21 0.00
CA LEU A 5 -13.89 -32.79 1.30
C LEU A 5 -12.63 -31.95 1.10
N LEU A 6 -11.74 -32.33 0.17
CA LEU A 6 -10.54 -31.56 -0.15
C LEU A 6 -10.88 -30.18 -0.69
N GLY A 7 -11.86 -30.09 -1.60
CA GLY A 7 -12.31 -28.80 -2.12
C GLY A 7 -12.89 -27.90 -1.04
N PHE A 8 -13.64 -28.47 -0.11
CA PHE A 8 -14.23 -27.73 1.01
C PHE A 8 -13.14 -27.20 1.95
N ILE A 9 -12.14 -27.99 2.28
CA ILE A 9 -11.01 -27.57 3.11
C ILE A 9 -10.24 -26.45 2.43
N GLY A 10 -9.98 -26.55 1.12
CA GLY A 10 -9.30 -25.51 0.36
C GLY A 10 -10.07 -24.20 0.36
N TYR A 11 -11.40 -24.25 0.24
CA TYR A 11 -12.25 -23.05 0.33
C TYR A 11 -12.16 -22.39 1.70
N LEU A 12 -12.23 -23.15 2.78
CA LEU A 12 -12.12 -22.62 4.13
C LEU A 12 -10.77 -21.96 4.39
N LEU A 13 -9.69 -22.56 3.91
CA LEU A 13 -8.35 -21.98 4.04
C LEU A 13 -8.24 -20.67 3.25
N TYR A 14 -8.75 -20.64 2.02
CA TYR A 14 -8.76 -19.43 1.21
C TYR A 14 -9.52 -18.30 1.91
N ASP A 15 -10.71 -18.59 2.43
CA ASP A 15 -11.54 -17.60 3.11
C ASP A 15 -10.84 -17.03 4.36
N ARG A 16 -10.20 -17.88 5.16
CA ARG A 16 -9.45 -17.43 6.34
C ARG A 16 -8.28 -16.54 5.97
N LEU A 17 -7.50 -16.91 4.95
CA LEU A 17 -6.36 -16.11 4.52
C LEU A 17 -6.80 -14.76 3.95
N ASN A 18 -7.87 -14.75 3.17
CA ASN A 18 -8.41 -13.51 2.63
C ASN A 18 -8.88 -12.59 3.74
N ASN A 19 -9.55 -13.12 4.77
CA ASN A 19 -9.97 -12.34 5.94
C ASN A 19 -8.78 -11.77 6.72
N ARG A 20 -7.66 -12.47 6.77
CA ARG A 20 -6.44 -11.98 7.41
C ARG A 20 -5.89 -10.75 6.70
N LEU A 21 -5.86 -10.74 5.36
CA LEU A 21 -5.43 -9.56 4.60
C LEU A 21 -6.31 -8.35 4.90
N LYS A 22 -7.61 -8.53 5.04
CA LYS A 22 -8.55 -7.46 5.35
C LYS A 22 -8.35 -6.85 6.72
N GLN A 23 -7.70 -7.56 7.64
CA GLN A 23 -7.44 -7.07 8.99
C GLN A 23 -6.20 -6.22 9.09
N LEU A 24 -5.34 -6.22 8.06
CA LEU A 24 -4.20 -5.33 8.02
C LEU A 24 -4.66 -3.88 7.91
N THR A 25 -4.14 -3.01 8.75
CA THR A 25 -4.41 -1.59 8.71
C THR A 25 -3.19 -0.87 8.18
N VAL A 26 -3.36 -0.03 7.16
CA VAL A 26 -2.28 0.72 6.55
C VAL A 26 -2.46 2.20 6.87
N ARG A 27 -1.39 2.85 7.33
CA ARG A 27 -1.40 4.28 7.66
C ARG A 27 -0.24 4.97 6.97
N PHE A 28 -0.49 6.14 6.43
CA PHE A 28 0.54 7.00 5.87
C PHE A 28 1.43 7.54 7.00
N VAL A 29 2.75 7.52 6.79
CA VAL A 29 3.71 8.07 7.75
C VAL A 29 4.34 9.35 7.20
N ARG A 30 5.07 9.24 6.08
CA ARG A 30 5.76 10.40 5.51
C ARG A 30 6.23 10.11 4.08
N PHE A 31 6.52 11.18 3.36
CA PHE A 31 7.31 11.10 2.13
C PHE A 31 8.79 11.23 2.46
N VAL A 32 9.61 10.55 1.67
CA VAL A 32 11.07 10.64 1.77
C VAL A 32 11.60 11.06 0.41
N PRO A 33 11.85 12.36 0.19
CA PRO A 33 12.39 12.84 -1.06
C PRO A 33 13.91 12.61 -1.15
N ASP A 34 14.36 12.20 -2.32
CA ASP A 34 15.78 12.14 -2.67
C ASP A 34 16.04 13.21 -3.72
N VAL A 35 16.43 14.40 -3.28
CA VAL A 35 16.57 15.57 -4.13
C VAL A 35 17.67 15.37 -5.18
N ALA A 36 18.76 14.72 -4.79
CA ALA A 36 19.90 14.51 -5.68
C ALA A 36 19.54 13.64 -6.90
N ASN A 37 18.68 12.66 -6.70
CA ASN A 37 18.27 11.71 -7.74
C ASN A 37 16.86 11.96 -8.26
N LEU A 38 16.17 13.00 -7.78
CA LEU A 38 14.79 13.35 -8.11
C LEU A 38 13.85 12.16 -7.91
N LYS A 39 14.07 11.38 -6.86
CA LYS A 39 13.25 10.23 -6.49
C LYS A 39 12.41 10.53 -5.28
N LEU A 40 11.24 9.93 -5.23
CA LEU A 40 10.33 10.08 -4.10
C LEU A 40 9.93 8.69 -3.60
N ARG A 41 9.95 8.53 -2.30
CA ARG A 41 9.47 7.34 -1.62
C ARG A 41 8.39 7.73 -0.64
N VAL A 42 7.52 6.79 -0.33
CA VAL A 42 6.52 6.96 0.72
C VAL A 42 6.70 5.85 1.74
N VAL A 43 6.65 6.22 3.00
CA VAL A 43 6.68 5.26 4.10
C VAL A 43 5.26 5.10 4.62
N VAL A 44 4.79 3.87 4.63
CA VAL A 44 3.51 3.51 5.23
C VAL A 44 3.75 2.54 6.38
N GLU A 45 2.86 2.60 7.35
CA GLU A 45 2.90 1.73 8.53
C GLU A 45 1.79 0.71 8.38
N VAL A 46 2.14 -0.57 8.44
CA VAL A 46 1.17 -1.67 8.36
C VAL A 46 1.05 -2.30 9.73
N PHE A 47 -0.16 -2.26 10.28
CA PHE A 47 -0.47 -2.90 11.55
C PHE A 47 -1.11 -4.25 11.28
N ASN A 48 -0.51 -5.31 11.84
CA ASN A 48 -1.00 -6.68 11.77
C ASN A 48 -1.51 -7.08 13.17
N PRO A 49 -2.83 -7.16 13.37
CA PRO A 49 -3.39 -7.52 14.68
C PRO A 49 -3.36 -9.03 14.95
N LEU A 50 -2.95 -9.83 13.97
CA LEU A 50 -2.97 -11.28 14.06
C LEU A 50 -1.70 -11.79 14.77
N PRO A 51 -1.75 -12.99 15.36
CA PRO A 51 -0.57 -13.59 16.00
C PRO A 51 0.39 -14.27 15.03
N VAL A 52 0.15 -14.16 13.72
CA VAL A 52 0.96 -14.77 12.67
C VAL A 52 1.44 -13.70 11.69
N SER A 53 2.61 -13.94 11.10
CA SER A 53 3.15 -13.08 10.05
C SER A 53 2.43 -13.31 8.73
N ILE A 54 2.32 -12.25 7.92
CA ILE A 54 1.75 -12.31 6.58
C ILE A 54 2.82 -11.82 5.61
N THR A 55 3.06 -12.62 4.55
CA THR A 55 3.99 -12.23 3.51
C THR A 55 3.25 -11.41 2.46
N VAL A 56 3.68 -10.15 2.27
CA VAL A 56 3.16 -9.29 1.22
C VAL A 56 4.09 -9.42 0.01
N SER A 57 3.57 -10.05 -1.05
CA SER A 57 4.33 -10.26 -2.29
C SER A 57 4.58 -8.94 -3.00
N ASN A 58 3.55 -8.10 -3.08
CA ASN A 58 3.70 -6.74 -3.57
C ASN A 58 2.60 -5.85 -3.02
N PHE A 59 2.88 -4.55 -3.08
CA PHE A 59 1.95 -3.50 -2.73
C PHE A 59 1.94 -2.54 -3.91
N ILE A 60 0.80 -2.34 -4.53
CA ILE A 60 0.65 -1.45 -5.68
C ILE A 60 -0.49 -0.49 -5.43
N GLY A 61 -0.33 0.75 -5.87
CA GLY A 61 -1.39 1.72 -5.71
C GLY A 61 -1.22 2.93 -6.59
N VAL A 62 -2.18 3.83 -6.49
CA VAL A 62 -2.17 5.12 -7.15
C VAL A 62 -2.54 6.19 -6.14
N ILE A 63 -1.94 7.36 -6.27
CA ILE A 63 -2.31 8.54 -5.48
C ILE A 63 -3.19 9.41 -6.37
N LYS A 64 -4.40 9.71 -5.89
CA LYS A 64 -5.36 10.56 -6.59
C LYS A 64 -5.70 11.78 -5.76
N ASN A 65 -5.86 12.92 -6.43
CA ASN A 65 -6.31 14.14 -5.76
C ASN A 65 -7.84 14.16 -5.60
N SER A 66 -8.39 15.22 -5.03
CA SER A 66 -9.83 15.35 -4.81
C SER A 66 -10.66 15.39 -6.11
N ARG A 67 -10.02 15.66 -7.24
CA ARG A 67 -10.65 15.65 -8.57
C ARG A 67 -10.55 14.31 -9.27
N SER A 68 -10.01 13.29 -8.57
CA SER A 68 -9.74 11.96 -9.13
C SER A 68 -8.66 11.92 -10.21
N ASP A 69 -7.84 12.96 -10.32
CA ASP A 69 -6.66 12.92 -11.19
C ASP A 69 -5.58 12.06 -10.54
N THR A 70 -4.96 11.18 -11.32
CA THR A 70 -3.85 10.36 -10.83
C THR A 70 -2.59 11.21 -10.77
N LEU A 71 -2.03 11.34 -9.57
CA LEU A 71 -0.82 12.12 -9.34
C LEU A 71 0.44 11.27 -9.43
N ALA A 72 0.36 10.01 -9.01
CA ALA A 72 1.51 9.12 -9.00
C ALA A 72 1.08 7.67 -8.88
N ASP A 73 1.94 6.77 -9.37
CA ASP A 73 1.89 5.35 -9.05
C ASP A 73 2.76 5.07 -7.85
N VAL A 74 2.35 4.11 -7.03
CA VAL A 74 3.08 3.68 -5.83
C VAL A 74 3.25 2.18 -5.89
N PHE A 75 4.45 1.69 -5.61
CA PHE A 75 4.72 0.25 -5.68
C PHE A 75 5.85 -0.15 -4.74
N SER A 76 5.76 -1.38 -4.23
CA SER A 76 6.84 -2.00 -3.49
C SER A 76 7.81 -2.68 -4.45
N VAL A 77 9.10 -2.65 -4.11
CA VAL A 77 10.15 -3.28 -4.92
C VAL A 77 10.38 -4.71 -4.48
N GLU A 78 10.17 -5.01 -3.21
CA GLU A 78 10.52 -6.28 -2.60
C GLU A 78 9.34 -6.90 -1.85
N GLU A 79 9.37 -8.22 -1.78
CA GLU A 79 8.48 -8.96 -0.91
C GLU A 79 8.81 -8.63 0.55
N THR A 80 7.79 -8.42 1.36
CA THR A 80 7.97 -8.04 2.76
C THR A 80 7.15 -8.94 3.67
N GLU A 81 7.78 -9.39 4.76
CA GLU A 81 7.09 -10.08 5.83
C GLU A 81 6.51 -9.06 6.81
N VAL A 82 5.19 -9.08 6.96
CA VAL A 82 4.47 -8.23 7.92
C VAL A 82 4.25 -9.04 9.18
N ARG A 83 5.07 -8.76 10.20
CA ARG A 83 5.02 -9.46 11.50
C ARG A 83 3.85 -8.93 12.33
N PRO A 84 3.43 -9.69 13.36
CA PRO A 84 2.46 -9.18 14.33
C PRO A 84 2.94 -7.84 14.90
N GLY A 85 2.01 -6.88 15.01
CA GLY A 85 2.32 -5.52 15.42
C GLY A 85 2.55 -4.62 14.21
N VAL A 86 3.50 -3.70 14.32
CA VAL A 86 3.73 -2.65 13.33
C VAL A 86 4.94 -2.97 12.47
N THR A 87 4.77 -2.88 11.14
CA THR A 87 5.86 -2.99 10.17
C THR A 87 5.82 -1.77 9.25
N ASN A 88 6.97 -1.13 9.06
CA ASN A 88 7.08 -0.01 8.12
C ASN A 88 7.46 -0.52 6.74
N LEU A 89 6.72 -0.08 5.73
CA LEU A 89 7.03 -0.37 4.33
C LEU A 89 7.45 0.92 3.64
N THR A 90 8.54 0.85 2.87
CA THR A 90 8.98 1.95 2.03
C THR A 90 8.63 1.61 0.59
N LEU A 91 7.81 2.47 -0.03
CA LEU A 91 7.29 2.28 -1.37
C LEU A 91 7.89 3.33 -2.30
N GLN A 92 8.07 2.96 -3.56
CA GLN A 92 8.51 3.92 -4.57
C GLN A 92 7.32 4.65 -5.15
N VAL A 93 7.52 5.95 -5.43
CA VAL A 93 6.50 6.82 -6.02
C VAL A 93 6.98 7.23 -7.40
N SER A 94 6.16 6.95 -8.41
CA SER A 94 6.41 7.34 -9.79
C SER A 94 5.39 8.42 -10.18
N PRO A 95 5.79 9.69 -10.26
CA PRO A 95 4.85 10.79 -10.47
C PRO A 95 4.35 10.87 -11.92
N TYR A 96 3.11 11.32 -12.08
CA TYR A 96 2.51 11.66 -13.36
C TYR A 96 2.75 13.15 -13.62
N LEU A 97 3.84 13.48 -14.30
CA LEU A 97 4.31 14.86 -14.43
C LEU A 97 3.30 15.78 -15.11
N GLY A 98 2.45 15.23 -16.00
CA GLY A 98 1.41 16.03 -16.66
C GLY A 98 0.31 16.51 -15.72
N ASN A 99 0.14 15.89 -14.56
CA ASN A 99 -0.87 16.24 -13.55
C ASN A 99 -0.29 17.00 -12.36
N LEU A 100 1.01 17.30 -12.39
CA LEU A 100 1.70 17.96 -11.29
C LEU A 100 2.23 19.32 -11.73
N THR A 101 2.28 20.26 -10.77
CA THR A 101 2.87 21.57 -11.04
C THR A 101 4.38 21.50 -11.05
N GLY A 102 5.06 22.50 -11.64
CA GLY A 102 6.53 22.49 -11.75
C GLY A 102 7.28 22.42 -10.44
N ASN A 103 6.66 22.82 -9.33
CA ASN A 103 7.29 22.83 -8.00
C ASN A 103 6.86 21.65 -7.12
N TRP A 104 6.22 20.63 -7.71
CA TRP A 104 5.63 19.53 -6.94
C TRP A 104 6.61 18.87 -5.99
N PHE A 105 7.86 18.68 -6.40
CA PHE A 105 8.86 17.96 -5.62
C PHE A 105 9.31 18.75 -4.39
N ARG A 106 9.38 20.08 -4.51
CA ARG A 106 9.75 20.96 -3.38
C ARG A 106 8.57 21.27 -2.48
N ASN A 107 7.35 21.16 -2.99
CA ASN A 107 6.11 21.43 -2.27
C ASN A 107 5.25 20.18 -2.18
N LEU A 108 5.77 19.13 -1.54
CA LEU A 108 5.05 17.87 -1.39
C LEU A 108 3.77 18.05 -0.59
N SER A 109 3.80 18.91 0.43
CA SER A 109 2.63 19.21 1.24
C SER A 109 1.49 19.80 0.40
N GLY A 110 1.79 20.82 -0.43
CA GLY A 110 0.76 21.42 -1.28
C GLY A 110 0.29 20.50 -2.41
N THR A 111 1.15 19.56 -2.83
CA THR A 111 0.83 18.65 -3.93
C THR A 111 0.00 17.45 -3.49
N PHE A 112 0.36 16.84 -2.39
CA PHE A 112 -0.20 15.56 -1.96
C PHE A 112 -1.10 15.62 -0.74
N ASP A 113 -1.13 16.72 0.01
CA ASP A 113 -1.99 16.82 1.18
C ASP A 113 -3.47 16.76 0.75
N GLY A 114 -4.25 15.95 1.44
CA GLY A 114 -5.65 15.72 1.09
C GLY A 114 -5.87 14.75 -0.05
N ALA A 115 -4.80 14.21 -0.64
CA ALA A 115 -4.91 13.16 -1.65
C ALA A 115 -5.22 11.82 -1.00
N THR A 116 -5.60 10.84 -1.82
CA THR A 116 -5.94 9.49 -1.37
C THR A 116 -5.03 8.48 -2.06
N LEU A 117 -4.44 7.59 -1.30
CA LEU A 117 -3.72 6.44 -1.83
C LEU A 117 -4.70 5.28 -1.92
N ILE A 118 -4.97 4.82 -3.14
CA ILE A 118 -5.79 3.64 -3.41
C ILE A 118 -4.80 2.51 -3.68
N TYR A 119 -4.83 1.46 -2.87
CA TYR A 119 -3.80 0.43 -2.93
C TYR A 119 -4.38 -0.97 -2.95
N THR A 120 -3.58 -1.90 -3.48
CA THR A 120 -3.86 -3.33 -3.45
C THR A 120 -2.66 -4.03 -2.81
N VAL A 121 -2.93 -4.82 -1.78
CA VAL A 121 -1.94 -5.67 -1.13
C VAL A 121 -2.11 -7.08 -1.68
N ASN A 122 -1.03 -7.65 -2.21
CA ASN A 122 -1.03 -9.00 -2.72
C ASN A 122 -0.19 -9.91 -1.83
N SER A 123 -0.74 -11.08 -1.50
CA SER A 123 -0.06 -12.11 -0.73
C SER A 123 -0.29 -13.45 -1.43
N GLY A 124 0.69 -13.87 -2.26
CA GLY A 124 0.52 -15.04 -3.11
C GLY A 124 -0.60 -14.85 -4.11
N MET A 125 -1.63 -15.71 -4.04
CA MET A 125 -2.80 -15.63 -4.90
C MET A 125 -3.90 -14.73 -4.36
N LEU A 126 -3.73 -14.21 -3.14
CA LEU A 126 -4.73 -13.38 -2.49
C LEU A 126 -4.44 -11.91 -2.72
N SER A 127 -5.48 -11.10 -2.84
CA SER A 127 -5.33 -9.66 -2.96
C SER A 127 -6.45 -8.94 -2.19
N TYR A 128 -6.11 -7.78 -1.65
CA TYR A 128 -7.05 -6.93 -0.93
C TYR A 128 -6.83 -5.48 -1.32
N ARG A 129 -7.88 -4.81 -1.76
CA ARG A 129 -7.85 -3.41 -2.17
C ARG A 129 -8.50 -2.54 -1.12
N SER A 130 -7.87 -1.43 -0.80
CA SER A 130 -8.40 -0.43 0.13
C SER A 130 -7.84 0.95 -0.23
N GLN A 131 -8.13 1.93 0.61
CA GLN A 131 -7.63 3.28 0.41
C GLN A 131 -7.30 3.92 1.74
N LEU A 132 -6.40 4.89 1.70
CA LEU A 132 -6.04 5.67 2.89
C LEU A 132 -5.83 7.14 2.50
N PRO A 133 -6.20 8.06 3.39
CA PRO A 133 -5.95 9.47 3.15
C PRO A 133 -4.47 9.80 3.40
N ILE A 134 -3.93 10.70 2.60
CA ILE A 134 -2.59 11.25 2.82
C ILE A 134 -2.76 12.54 3.60
N GLN A 135 -2.30 12.52 4.85
CA GLN A 135 -2.35 13.69 5.74
C GLN A 135 -0.92 14.02 6.14
N LEU A 136 -0.44 15.12 5.64
CA LEU A 136 0.92 15.55 5.94
C LEU A 136 0.93 16.37 7.21
N ALA A 137 1.86 16.06 8.12
CA ALA A 137 2.02 16.80 9.36
C ALA A 137 2.45 18.24 9.04
N GLN A 138 1.78 19.18 9.66
CA GLN A 138 2.12 20.59 9.54
C GLN A 138 3.22 20.98 10.52
#